data_2b4c5f2f8e5225bf55cdb2a7c01a5f27
#
_entry.id   2b4c5f2f8e5225bf55cdb2a7c01a5f27
#
_cell.length_a   1.000
_cell.length_b   1.000
_cell.length_c   1.000
_cell.angle_alpha   90.00
_cell.angle_beta   90.00
_cell.angle_gamma   90.00
#
_symmetry.space_group_name_H-M   'P 1'
#
loop_
_entity.id
_entity.type
_entity.pdbx_description
1 polymer ?
#
loop_
_entity_poly.entity_id
_entity_poly.type
_entity_poly.pdbx_seq_one_letter_code
_entity_poly.pdbx_strand_id
1 'polypeptide(L)'
;MNLGEEIEYIDFHTHHGDGSSDTVVIRNVMSGEEIPEDFTPNTLFSAGIHPWQATADNIRWLKTELILTAAHPHVVVIGEAGFDRLQGPSRELQRDLFHFQSMLAEEMHKPMIIHCVRGWDDLLSARREI
;
A
#
# COMPACT_ATOMS: atom_id res chain seq x y z
N MET A 1 11.09 -8.67 -13.41
CA MET A 1 9.95 -9.59 -13.53
C MET A 1 9.62 -9.82 -14.99
N ASN A 2 9.33 -11.03 -15.35
CA ASN A 2 8.96 -11.38 -16.73
C ASN A 2 7.47 -11.75 -16.77
N LEU A 3 6.66 -10.90 -17.40
CA LEU A 3 5.23 -11.14 -17.64
C LEU A 3 5.03 -11.77 -19.02
N GLY A 4 5.74 -12.86 -19.34
CA GLY A 4 5.64 -13.52 -20.62
C GLY A 4 4.27 -14.14 -20.89
N GLU A 5 4.16 -14.86 -22.01
CA GLU A 5 2.91 -15.45 -22.49
C GLU A 5 2.26 -16.46 -21.52
N GLU A 6 3.02 -16.93 -20.52
CA GLU A 6 2.56 -17.92 -19.56
C GLU A 6 1.73 -17.36 -18.42
N ILE A 7 1.73 -16.04 -18.22
CA ILE A 7 0.96 -15.42 -17.15
C ILE A 7 -0.51 -15.34 -17.52
N GLU A 8 -1.35 -16.00 -16.75
CA GLU A 8 -2.80 -16.02 -16.93
C GLU A 8 -3.55 -15.21 -15.88
N TYR A 9 -2.97 -15.06 -14.69
CA TYR A 9 -3.65 -14.44 -13.54
C TYR A 9 -2.79 -13.40 -12.87
N ILE A 10 -3.45 -12.35 -12.40
CA ILE A 10 -2.82 -11.33 -11.57
C ILE A 10 -3.68 -11.13 -10.33
N ASP A 11 -3.12 -11.39 -9.16
CA ASP A 11 -3.74 -11.07 -7.88
C ASP A 11 -3.19 -9.73 -7.40
N PHE A 12 -4.00 -8.68 -7.51
CA PHE A 12 -3.57 -7.32 -7.21
C PHE A 12 -3.35 -7.05 -5.73
N HIS A 13 -3.93 -7.85 -4.88
CA HIS A 13 -3.88 -7.58 -3.46
C HIS A 13 -4.07 -8.85 -2.66
N THR A 14 -3.01 -9.24 -1.98
CA THR A 14 -3.03 -10.39 -1.08
C THR A 14 -2.11 -10.11 0.10
N HIS A 15 -2.41 -10.74 1.23
CA HIS A 15 -1.56 -10.65 2.42
C HIS A 15 -0.65 -11.87 2.55
N HIS A 16 -0.84 -12.88 1.72
CA HIS A 16 -0.12 -14.15 1.81
C HIS A 16 0.20 -14.70 0.42
N GLY A 17 1.24 -15.50 0.39
CA GLY A 17 1.56 -16.29 -0.77
C GLY A 17 2.45 -15.59 -1.79
N ASP A 18 3.04 -16.39 -2.63
CA ASP A 18 3.93 -15.95 -3.69
C ASP A 18 3.31 -16.25 -5.04
N GLY A 19 3.81 -15.56 -6.06
CA GLY A 19 3.46 -15.83 -7.43
C GLY A 19 3.94 -17.19 -7.90
N SER A 20 3.33 -17.70 -8.94
CA SER A 20 3.66 -18.98 -9.57
C SER A 20 3.98 -18.77 -11.06
N SER A 21 4.18 -19.86 -11.79
CA SER A 21 4.53 -19.77 -13.22
C SER A 21 3.46 -19.07 -14.07
N ASP A 22 2.18 -19.11 -13.63
CA ASP A 22 1.06 -18.51 -14.36
C ASP A 22 0.38 -17.36 -13.61
N THR A 23 0.81 -17.05 -12.40
CA THR A 23 0.16 -16.06 -11.54
C THR A 23 1.18 -15.08 -10.96
N VAL A 24 0.95 -13.80 -11.23
CA VAL A 24 1.66 -12.72 -10.55
C VAL A 24 0.84 -12.31 -9.34
N VAL A 25 1.46 -12.19 -8.18
CA VAL A 25 0.80 -11.65 -7.00
C VAL A 25 1.43 -10.33 -6.60
N ILE A 26 0.60 -9.42 -6.10
CA ILE A 26 1.03 -8.21 -5.43
C ILE A 26 0.70 -8.41 -3.95
N ARG A 27 1.72 -8.74 -3.18
CA ARG A 27 1.60 -9.04 -1.76
C ARG A 27 1.76 -7.79 -0.94
N ASN A 28 0.86 -7.56 0.00
CA ASN A 28 0.90 -6.37 0.84
C ASN A 28 1.91 -6.52 1.99
N VAL A 29 2.69 -5.46 2.18
CA VAL A 29 3.58 -5.29 3.32
C VAL A 29 3.16 -4.00 4.01
N MET A 30 2.79 -4.08 5.28
CA MET A 30 2.45 -2.90 6.06
C MET A 30 3.72 -2.16 6.46
N SER A 31 3.64 -0.84 6.55
CA SER A 31 4.77 -0.03 7.00
C SER A 31 5.34 -0.56 8.32
N GLY A 32 6.64 -0.71 8.40
CA GLY A 32 7.32 -1.29 9.56
C GLY A 32 7.54 -2.79 9.46
N GLU A 33 6.88 -3.49 8.55
CA GLU A 33 7.17 -4.89 8.25
C GLU A 33 8.30 -4.98 7.24
N GLU A 34 9.05 -6.05 7.31
CA GLU A 34 10.14 -6.31 6.36
C GLU A 34 9.64 -7.06 5.13
N ILE A 35 10.19 -6.72 3.99
CA ILE A 35 9.99 -7.52 2.77
C ILE A 35 10.78 -8.82 2.95
N PRO A 36 10.15 -9.98 2.69
CA PRO A 36 10.87 -11.26 2.81
C PRO A 36 12.13 -11.28 1.95
N GLU A 37 13.19 -11.93 2.46
CA GLU A 37 14.42 -12.11 1.69
C GLU A 37 14.22 -13.02 0.49
N ASP A 38 13.37 -14.04 0.66
CA ASP A 38 13.09 -15.04 -0.37
C ASP A 38 11.64 -14.96 -0.83
N PHE A 39 11.45 -14.80 -2.12
CA PHE A 39 10.15 -14.87 -2.77
C PHE A 39 10.30 -15.30 -4.22
N THR A 40 9.24 -15.83 -4.80
CA THR A 40 9.27 -16.31 -6.20
C THR A 40 9.36 -15.14 -7.18
N PRO A 41 9.85 -15.36 -8.41
CA PRO A 41 10.02 -14.29 -9.41
C PRO A 41 8.76 -13.51 -9.76
N ASN A 42 7.60 -14.15 -9.68
CA ASN A 42 6.32 -13.51 -9.98
C ASN A 42 5.64 -12.89 -8.76
N THR A 43 6.41 -12.57 -7.73
CA THR A 43 5.94 -11.89 -6.52
C THR A 43 6.39 -10.43 -6.55
N LEU A 44 5.40 -9.54 -6.49
CA LEU A 44 5.60 -8.10 -6.31
C LEU A 44 4.97 -7.70 -4.98
N PHE A 45 5.22 -6.48 -4.57
CA PHE A 45 4.73 -5.98 -3.28
C PHE A 45 4.01 -4.66 -3.42
N SER A 46 3.03 -4.45 -2.55
CA SER A 46 2.51 -3.14 -2.21
C SER A 46 2.98 -2.80 -0.80
N ALA A 47 3.22 -1.54 -0.55
CA ALA A 47 3.61 -1.07 0.78
C ALA A 47 2.80 0.17 1.16
N GLY A 48 2.31 0.21 2.38
CA GLY A 48 1.49 1.32 2.82
C GLY A 48 1.27 1.36 4.33
N ILE A 49 0.64 2.44 4.77
CA ILE A 49 0.19 2.63 6.14
C ILE A 49 -1.32 2.43 6.14
N HIS A 50 -1.75 1.28 6.62
CA HIS A 50 -3.17 0.97 6.76
C HIS A 50 -3.77 1.85 7.87
N PRO A 51 -5.01 2.36 7.71
CA PRO A 51 -5.60 3.20 8.76
C PRO A 51 -5.68 2.53 10.13
N TRP A 52 -5.83 1.21 10.18
CA TRP A 52 -5.89 0.49 11.46
C TRP A 52 -4.57 0.46 12.22
N GLN A 53 -3.47 0.64 11.53
CA GLN A 53 -2.12 0.52 12.08
C GLN A 53 -1.68 1.80 12.81
N ALA A 54 -2.19 2.94 12.39
CA ALA A 54 -1.66 4.23 12.78
C ALA A 54 -2.27 4.76 14.07
N THR A 55 -1.42 5.39 14.88
CA THR A 55 -1.80 6.17 16.05
C THR A 55 -1.05 7.50 15.99
N ALA A 56 -1.44 8.46 16.83
CA ALA A 56 -0.73 9.72 16.91
C ALA A 56 0.74 9.54 17.32
N ASP A 57 1.03 8.49 18.08
CA ASP A 57 2.38 8.25 18.59
C ASP A 57 3.31 7.56 17.58
N ASN A 58 2.77 6.76 16.66
CA ASN A 58 3.60 6.00 15.73
C ASN A 58 3.64 6.56 14.30
N ILE A 59 2.85 7.58 14.01
CA ILE A 59 2.69 8.08 12.63
C ILE A 59 4.00 8.53 11.99
N ARG A 60 4.86 9.18 12.74
CA ARG A 60 6.15 9.66 12.23
C ARG A 60 7.06 8.49 11.86
N TRP A 61 7.11 7.50 12.71
CA TRP A 61 7.89 6.29 12.47
C TRP A 61 7.36 5.52 11.26
N LEU A 62 6.03 5.36 11.17
CA LEU A 62 5.41 4.67 10.04
C LEU A 62 5.70 5.36 8.71
N LYS A 63 5.67 6.68 8.68
CA LYS A 63 5.99 7.45 7.47
C LYS A 63 7.45 7.23 7.04
N THR A 64 8.37 7.25 7.98
CA THR A 64 9.79 7.03 7.71
C THR A 64 10.02 5.62 7.16
N GLU A 65 9.44 4.63 7.82
CA GLU A 65 9.55 3.25 7.39
C GLU A 65 8.95 3.01 6.01
N LEU A 66 7.83 3.66 5.71
CA LEU A 66 7.20 3.52 4.40
C LEU A 66 8.10 4.04 3.28
N ILE A 67 8.73 5.19 3.48
CA ILE A 67 9.65 5.74 2.48
C ILE A 67 10.75 4.74 2.16
N LEU A 68 11.32 4.11 3.18
CA LEU A 68 12.39 3.13 3.00
C LEU A 68 11.89 1.87 2.29
N THR A 69 10.77 1.32 2.73
CA THR A 69 10.19 0.10 2.15
C THR A 69 9.75 0.33 0.71
N ALA A 70 9.09 1.46 0.45
CA ALA A 70 8.57 1.77 -0.88
C ALA A 70 9.67 1.96 -1.94
N ALA A 71 10.90 2.22 -1.51
CA ALA A 71 12.04 2.33 -2.42
C ALA A 71 12.53 0.98 -2.94
N HIS A 72 12.08 -0.13 -2.36
CA HIS A 72 12.47 -1.47 -2.82
C HIS A 72 12.00 -1.70 -4.26
N PRO A 73 12.86 -2.27 -5.13
CA PRO A 73 12.52 -2.45 -6.56
C PRO A 73 11.26 -3.27 -6.83
N HIS A 74 10.92 -4.19 -5.93
CA HIS A 74 9.74 -5.03 -6.09
C HIS A 74 8.47 -4.45 -5.47
N VAL A 75 8.54 -3.29 -4.85
CA VAL A 75 7.36 -2.54 -4.40
C VAL A 75 6.85 -1.70 -5.56
N VAL A 76 5.70 -2.08 -6.10
CA VAL A 76 5.15 -1.46 -7.31
C VAL A 76 3.88 -0.66 -7.06
N VAL A 77 3.31 -0.77 -5.86
CA VAL A 77 2.05 -0.12 -5.48
C VAL A 77 2.18 0.44 -4.07
N ILE A 78 1.62 1.63 -3.85
CA ILE A 78 1.49 2.22 -2.51
C ILE A 78 0.09 1.88 -1.97
N GLY A 79 0.02 1.28 -0.82
CA GLY A 79 -1.24 0.89 -0.16
C GLY A 79 -1.06 -0.38 0.70
N GLU A 80 -2.08 -0.75 1.38
CA GLU A 80 -3.41 -0.15 1.49
C GLU A 80 -3.38 1.18 2.24
N ALA A 81 -3.94 2.20 1.64
CA ALA A 81 -4.03 3.53 2.24
C ALA A 81 -5.47 4.04 2.12
N GLY A 82 -5.97 4.72 3.13
CA GLY A 82 -7.30 5.29 2.99
C GLY A 82 -8.02 5.61 4.27
N PHE A 83 -9.32 5.35 4.24
CA PHE A 83 -10.25 5.82 5.26
C PHE A 83 -11.12 4.70 5.80
N ASP A 84 -11.29 4.69 7.11
CA ASP A 84 -12.16 3.77 7.80
C ASP A 84 -12.85 4.51 8.94
N ARG A 85 -14.20 4.63 8.88
CA ARG A 85 -14.96 5.30 9.93
C ARG A 85 -15.29 4.40 11.09
N LEU A 86 -15.11 3.10 10.93
CA LEU A 86 -15.43 2.13 11.96
C LEU A 86 -14.25 1.79 12.85
N GLN A 87 -13.04 1.97 12.34
CA GLN A 87 -11.84 1.53 13.02
C GLN A 87 -10.64 2.39 12.60
N GLY A 88 -9.72 2.60 13.55
CA GLY A 88 -8.50 3.36 13.28
C GLY A 88 -8.49 4.71 13.99
N PRO A 89 -7.52 5.55 13.64
CA PRO A 89 -7.34 6.86 14.29
C PRO A 89 -8.40 7.87 13.84
N SER A 90 -8.26 9.12 14.31
CA SER A 90 -9.16 10.20 13.93
C SER A 90 -9.22 10.40 12.41
N ARG A 91 -10.32 11.00 11.94
CA ARG A 91 -10.46 11.32 10.51
C ARG A 91 -9.37 12.27 10.02
N GLU A 92 -8.96 13.22 10.85
CA GLU A 92 -7.87 14.15 10.54
C GLU A 92 -6.56 13.40 10.32
N LEU A 93 -6.24 12.47 11.19
CA LEU A 93 -5.03 11.68 11.08
C LEU A 93 -5.04 10.78 9.84
N GLN A 94 -6.19 10.16 9.57
CA GLN A 94 -6.36 9.34 8.36
C GLN A 94 -6.18 10.19 7.10
N ARG A 95 -6.71 11.41 7.09
CA ARG A 95 -6.56 12.32 5.97
C ARG A 95 -5.10 12.74 5.76
N ASP A 96 -4.39 13.05 6.83
CA ASP A 96 -2.97 13.37 6.77
C ASP A 96 -2.15 12.19 6.20
N LEU A 97 -2.43 10.99 6.67
CA LEU A 97 -1.76 9.77 6.17
C LEU A 97 -2.07 9.49 4.71
N PHE A 98 -3.32 9.67 4.31
CA PHE A 98 -3.71 9.46 2.92
C PHE A 98 -3.01 10.47 2.01
N HIS A 99 -2.98 11.72 2.41
CA HIS A 99 -2.30 12.78 1.67
C HIS A 99 -0.80 12.47 1.51
N PHE A 100 -0.15 12.08 2.59
CA PHE A 100 1.26 11.68 2.58
C PHE A 100 1.53 10.54 1.59
N GLN A 101 0.70 9.50 1.64
CA GLN A 101 0.88 8.34 0.77
C GLN A 101 0.56 8.66 -0.69
N SER A 102 -0.41 9.53 -0.94
CA SER A 102 -0.73 10.00 -2.29
C SER A 102 0.44 10.75 -2.91
N MET A 103 1.07 11.62 -2.13
CA MET A 103 2.23 12.36 -2.59
C MET A 103 3.43 11.43 -2.85
N LEU A 104 3.63 10.47 -1.97
CA LEU A 104 4.68 9.48 -2.15
C LEU A 104 4.48 8.64 -3.42
N ALA A 105 3.25 8.20 -3.65
CA ALA A 105 2.89 7.44 -4.83
C ALA A 105 3.14 8.24 -6.12
N GLU A 106 2.74 9.51 -6.13
CA GLU A 106 2.97 10.40 -7.26
C GLU A 106 4.46 10.60 -7.51
N GLU A 107 5.23 10.90 -6.47
CA GLU A 107 6.67 11.09 -6.57
C GLU A 107 7.40 9.86 -7.07
N MET A 108 6.97 8.69 -6.67
CA MET A 108 7.56 7.42 -7.09
C MET A 108 6.97 6.85 -8.37
N HIS A 109 5.98 7.50 -8.96
CA HIS A 109 5.25 7.03 -10.15
C HIS A 109 4.64 5.62 -9.94
N LYS A 110 4.02 5.42 -8.78
CA LYS A 110 3.38 4.15 -8.42
C LYS A 110 1.89 4.36 -8.21
N PRO A 111 1.04 3.42 -8.64
CA PRO A 111 -0.39 3.48 -8.34
C PRO A 111 -0.65 3.21 -6.87
N MET A 112 -1.89 3.45 -6.43
CA MET A 112 -2.32 3.20 -5.06
C MET A 112 -3.42 2.15 -5.01
N ILE A 113 -3.40 1.35 -3.93
CA ILE A 113 -4.53 0.54 -3.52
C ILE A 113 -5.19 1.25 -2.34
N ILE A 114 -6.49 1.49 -2.46
CA ILE A 114 -7.23 2.29 -1.50
C ILE A 114 -8.12 1.42 -0.62
N HIS A 115 -8.01 1.63 0.69
CA HIS A 115 -8.93 1.09 1.69
C HIS A 115 -10.01 2.13 1.98
N CYS A 116 -11.28 1.76 1.81
CA CYS A 116 -12.36 2.70 2.09
C CYS A 116 -13.54 1.97 2.74
N VAL A 117 -13.74 2.19 4.04
CA VAL A 117 -14.87 1.67 4.79
C VAL A 117 -15.68 2.87 5.28
N ARG A 118 -16.85 3.11 4.66
CA ARG A 118 -17.73 4.23 4.97
C ARG A 118 -17.04 5.59 4.95
N GLY A 119 -15.95 5.71 4.23
CA GLY A 119 -15.12 6.92 4.15
C GLY A 119 -15.15 7.59 2.78
N TRP A 120 -16.18 7.38 1.97
CA TRP A 120 -16.27 7.90 0.61
C TRP A 120 -16.19 9.42 0.55
N ASP A 121 -16.84 10.11 1.51
CA ASP A 121 -16.80 11.58 1.56
C ASP A 121 -15.38 12.07 1.81
N ASP A 122 -14.65 11.41 2.71
CA ASP A 122 -13.29 11.76 3.03
C ASP A 122 -12.37 11.49 1.82
N LEU A 123 -12.57 10.37 1.15
CA LEU A 123 -11.78 10.00 -0.01
C LEU A 123 -11.99 10.97 -1.16
N LEU A 124 -13.24 11.29 -1.49
CA LEU A 124 -13.57 12.23 -2.57
C LEU A 124 -13.07 13.64 -2.26
N SER A 125 -13.19 14.06 -1.00
CA SER A 125 -12.67 15.37 -0.56
C SER A 125 -11.15 15.41 -0.66
N ALA A 126 -10.46 14.38 -0.23
CA ALA A 126 -9.01 14.30 -0.33
C ALA A 126 -8.54 14.31 -1.79
N ARG A 127 -9.23 13.61 -2.67
CA ARG A 127 -8.92 13.58 -4.10
C ARG A 127 -8.91 14.97 -4.73
N ARG A 128 -9.78 15.86 -4.28
CA ARG A 128 -9.86 17.23 -4.82
C ARG A 128 -8.66 18.10 -4.43
N GLU A 129 -7.93 17.69 -3.40
CA GLU A 129 -6.78 18.44 -2.88
C GLU A 129 -5.45 17.96 -3.45
N ILE A 130 -5.47 16.89 -4.21
CA ILE A 130 -4.25 16.25 -4.74
C ILE A 130 -4.04 16.61 -6.20
#